data_ba708a58987744ab77162dda415cb725
#
_entry.id   ba708a58987744ab77162dda415cb725
#
_cell.length_a   1.000
_cell.length_b   1.000
_cell.length_c   1.000
_cell.angle_alpha   90.00
_cell.angle_beta   90.00
_cell.angle_gamma   90.00
#
_symmetry.space_group_name_H-M   'P 1'
#
loop_
_entity.id
_entity.type
_entity.pdbx_description
1 polymer ?
#
loop_
_entity_poly.entity_id
_entity_poly.type
_entity_poly.pdbx_seq_one_letter_code
_entity_poly.pdbx_strand_id
1 'polypeptide(L)'
;MRSVGIIGMGHYVPEKTLTNADLEKTLGLPAETILRLSGINERHIAAAEEATSDLAAKAARLALANAKAKPDEIDMIIVATCSPDCYGPSTAAAVQEHLQARRAAAFDLAAACSGFVYGLVVGCNLIRAELYRKVLVIGSDVLSRITDSQDPDTAILFGDGAGAVVLGEVPAGYGLLGTDLGADGSGFDTIKVPAGGSRLPTSAETVAQRLHYTKMDGASVVMFGMRVLGESVKRSLAAAGLGPGAIDLLVPHQANLRIIEAAARRMDFPLEKTVINIDHCGNTSSASVPIALSEAAAAGRIRRGDRVVLVGFGAGLAWASCVLKWH
;
A
#
# COMPACT_ATOMS: atom_id res chain seq x y z
N MET A 1 5.04 -23.99 14.94
CA MET A 1 4.23 -22.89 14.37
C MET A 1 4.30 -23.00 12.86
N ARG A 2 3.15 -22.90 12.14
CA ARG A 2 3.10 -23.01 10.68
C ARG A 2 3.90 -21.90 10.02
N SER A 3 4.65 -22.24 8.99
CA SER A 3 5.27 -21.27 8.09
C SER A 3 4.23 -20.73 7.12
N VAL A 4 4.01 -19.43 7.10
CA VAL A 4 2.99 -18.77 6.28
C VAL A 4 3.63 -17.67 5.45
N GLY A 5 3.31 -17.62 4.17
CA GLY A 5 3.85 -16.66 3.23
C GLY A 5 2.92 -16.39 2.06
N ILE A 6 3.42 -15.64 1.10
CA ILE A 6 2.73 -15.31 -0.14
C ILE A 6 2.81 -16.52 -1.08
N ILE A 7 1.67 -17.01 -1.56
CA ILE A 7 1.57 -18.14 -2.50
C ILE A 7 1.07 -17.70 -3.88
N GLY A 8 0.64 -16.45 -4.03
CA GLY A 8 0.28 -15.83 -5.29
C GLY A 8 0.07 -14.34 -5.10
N MET A 9 0.29 -13.56 -6.16
CA MET A 9 0.12 -12.12 -6.14
C MET A 9 -0.33 -11.58 -7.49
N GLY A 10 -0.88 -10.39 -7.49
CA GLY A 10 -1.26 -9.65 -8.68
C GLY A 10 -1.47 -8.18 -8.36
N HIS A 11 -1.44 -7.35 -9.37
CA HIS A 11 -1.75 -5.93 -9.25
C HIS A 11 -2.59 -5.45 -10.43
N TYR A 12 -3.22 -4.31 -10.25
CA TYR A 12 -3.92 -3.58 -11.30
C TYR A 12 -3.70 -2.08 -11.10
N VAL A 13 -3.39 -1.40 -12.18
CA VAL A 13 -3.42 0.06 -12.28
C VAL A 13 -4.39 0.45 -13.40
N PRO A 14 -5.18 1.53 -13.23
CA PRO A 14 -6.09 2.02 -14.27
C PRO A 14 -5.37 2.34 -15.58
N GLU A 15 -6.07 2.25 -16.72
CA GLU A 15 -5.46 2.52 -18.03
C GLU A 15 -5.15 4.00 -18.25
N LYS A 16 -5.98 4.89 -17.70
CA LYS A 16 -5.82 6.33 -17.85
C LYS A 16 -4.65 6.83 -17.03
N THR A 17 -3.72 7.52 -17.67
CA THR A 17 -2.63 8.22 -17.02
C THR A 17 -2.89 9.73 -16.94
N LEU A 18 -2.34 10.36 -15.90
CA LEU A 18 -2.26 11.81 -15.72
C LEU A 18 -0.77 12.18 -15.66
N THR A 19 -0.28 12.87 -16.68
CA THR A 19 1.12 13.24 -16.79
C THR A 19 1.43 14.56 -16.06
N ASN A 20 2.72 14.82 -15.83
CA ASN A 20 3.13 16.11 -15.27
C ASN A 20 2.80 17.28 -16.22
N ALA A 21 2.81 17.06 -17.54
CA ALA A 21 2.41 18.06 -18.54
C ALA A 21 0.90 18.40 -18.46
N ASP A 22 0.06 17.46 -18.04
CA ASP A 22 -1.36 17.73 -17.81
C ASP A 22 -1.56 18.50 -16.50
N LEU A 23 -0.83 18.15 -15.45
CA LEU A 23 -0.85 18.89 -14.18
C LEU A 23 -0.31 20.32 -14.32
N GLU A 24 0.71 20.55 -15.17
CA GLU A 24 1.20 21.89 -15.48
C GLU A 24 0.10 22.81 -16.00
N LYS A 25 -0.77 22.30 -16.89
CA LYS A 25 -1.91 23.06 -17.44
C LYS A 25 -2.92 23.45 -16.34
N THR A 26 -3.09 22.59 -15.33
CA THR A 26 -4.09 22.80 -14.27
C THR A 26 -3.55 23.61 -13.10
N LEU A 27 -2.30 23.34 -12.69
CA LEU A 27 -1.69 23.93 -11.50
C LEU A 27 -0.80 25.15 -11.80
N GLY A 28 -0.39 25.34 -13.06
CA GLY A 28 0.60 26.34 -13.42
C GLY A 28 2.01 26.04 -12.89
N LEU A 29 2.25 24.82 -12.40
CA LEU A 29 3.55 24.37 -11.89
C LEU A 29 4.28 23.60 -12.99
N PRO A 30 5.52 24.00 -13.41
CA PRO A 30 6.24 23.34 -14.49
C PRO A 30 6.41 21.83 -14.26
N ALA A 31 6.20 21.03 -15.31
CA ALA A 31 6.31 19.55 -15.26
C ALA A 31 7.66 19.08 -14.71
N GLU A 32 8.76 19.77 -15.06
CA GLU A 32 10.10 19.49 -14.53
C GLU A 32 10.20 19.74 -13.02
N THR A 33 9.50 20.77 -12.52
CA THR A 33 9.44 21.05 -11.08
C THR A 33 8.68 19.93 -10.35
N ILE A 34 7.56 19.45 -10.91
CA ILE A 34 6.79 18.33 -10.35
C ILE A 34 7.69 17.09 -10.24
N LEU A 35 8.39 16.74 -11.33
CA LEU A 35 9.33 15.61 -11.34
C LEU A 35 10.41 15.78 -10.27
N ARG A 36 11.03 16.96 -10.20
CA ARG A 36 12.08 17.24 -9.24
C ARG A 36 11.59 17.16 -7.78
N LEU A 37 10.34 17.51 -7.50
CA LEU A 37 9.77 17.47 -6.15
C LEU A 37 9.33 16.09 -5.71
N SER A 38 8.79 15.29 -6.61
CA SER A 38 8.13 14.01 -6.30
C SER A 38 8.88 12.76 -6.78
N GLY A 39 9.61 12.88 -7.89
CA GLY A 39 10.16 11.74 -8.63
C GLY A 39 9.13 11.06 -9.53
N ILE A 40 7.94 11.66 -9.71
CA ILE A 40 6.81 11.09 -10.46
C ILE A 40 6.76 11.71 -11.85
N ASN A 41 6.70 10.89 -12.91
CA ASN A 41 6.47 11.33 -14.29
C ASN A 41 4.97 11.33 -14.60
N GLU A 42 4.28 10.27 -14.20
CA GLU A 42 2.85 10.07 -14.40
C GLU A 42 2.21 9.28 -13.25
N ARG A 43 0.90 9.30 -13.17
CA ARG A 43 0.10 8.50 -12.23
C ARG A 43 -1.16 8.01 -12.94
N HIS A 44 -1.65 6.85 -12.48
CA HIS A 44 -2.86 6.25 -13.01
C HIS A 44 -4.09 6.81 -12.30
N ILE A 45 -5.17 7.00 -13.05
CA ILE A 45 -6.43 7.57 -12.54
C ILE A 45 -7.58 6.64 -12.92
N ALA A 46 -8.33 6.19 -11.94
CA ALA A 46 -9.51 5.34 -12.12
C ALA A 46 -10.56 5.99 -13.03
N ALA A 47 -11.19 5.20 -13.87
CA ALA A 47 -12.33 5.63 -14.67
C ALA A 47 -13.50 6.07 -13.77
N ALA A 48 -14.47 6.78 -14.35
CA ALA A 48 -15.60 7.34 -13.58
C ALA A 48 -16.43 6.25 -12.87
N GLU A 49 -16.54 5.10 -13.50
CA GLU A 49 -17.25 3.91 -13.05
C GLU A 49 -16.44 2.97 -12.15
N GLU A 50 -15.13 3.18 -12.02
CA GLU A 50 -14.27 2.35 -11.16
C GLU A 50 -14.25 2.89 -9.73
N ALA A 51 -14.54 2.04 -8.78
CA ALA A 51 -14.37 2.26 -7.35
C ALA A 51 -13.18 1.44 -6.81
N THR A 52 -12.84 1.63 -5.55
CA THR A 52 -11.74 0.92 -4.89
C THR A 52 -11.93 -0.60 -4.92
N SER A 53 -13.18 -1.08 -4.78
CA SER A 53 -13.49 -2.51 -4.85
C SER A 53 -13.29 -3.11 -6.25
N ASP A 54 -13.51 -2.32 -7.33
CA ASP A 54 -13.29 -2.78 -8.69
C ASP A 54 -11.81 -3.01 -8.98
N LEU A 55 -10.97 -2.05 -8.59
CA LEU A 55 -9.51 -2.18 -8.71
C LEU A 55 -9.02 -3.37 -7.89
N ALA A 56 -9.47 -3.46 -6.63
CA ALA A 56 -9.16 -4.54 -5.71
C ALA A 56 -9.50 -5.92 -6.29
N ALA A 57 -10.70 -6.07 -6.88
CA ALA A 57 -11.15 -7.32 -7.48
C ALA A 57 -10.32 -7.72 -8.71
N LYS A 58 -9.89 -6.75 -9.53
CA LYS A 58 -9.01 -7.01 -10.68
C LYS A 58 -7.64 -7.53 -10.23
N ALA A 59 -7.00 -6.88 -9.26
CA ALA A 59 -5.75 -7.34 -8.67
C ALA A 59 -5.88 -8.72 -8.00
N ALA A 60 -6.98 -8.94 -7.28
CA ALA A 60 -7.27 -10.18 -6.59
C ALA A 60 -7.44 -11.37 -7.55
N ARG A 61 -8.11 -11.19 -8.70
CA ARG A 61 -8.23 -12.25 -9.72
C ARG A 61 -6.87 -12.71 -10.23
N LEU A 62 -5.94 -11.79 -10.45
CA LEU A 62 -4.57 -12.13 -10.84
C LEU A 62 -3.83 -12.86 -9.71
N ALA A 63 -3.97 -12.40 -8.46
CA ALA A 63 -3.37 -13.06 -7.31
C ALA A 63 -3.88 -14.50 -7.12
N LEU A 64 -5.19 -14.72 -7.28
CA LEU A 64 -5.81 -16.04 -7.22
C LEU A 64 -5.32 -16.96 -8.36
N ALA A 65 -5.25 -16.43 -9.59
CA ALA A 65 -4.75 -17.19 -10.73
C ALA A 65 -3.30 -17.65 -10.52
N ASN A 66 -2.44 -16.75 -10.02
CA ASN A 66 -1.04 -17.05 -9.72
C ASN A 66 -0.87 -18.02 -8.54
N ALA A 67 -1.77 -17.94 -7.55
CA ALA A 67 -1.84 -18.90 -6.44
C ALA A 67 -2.43 -20.25 -6.85
N LYS A 68 -2.99 -20.39 -8.06
CA LYS A 68 -3.81 -21.53 -8.49
C LYS A 68 -4.93 -21.85 -7.50
N ALA A 69 -5.51 -20.81 -6.90
CA ALA A 69 -6.56 -20.90 -5.91
C ALA A 69 -7.91 -20.45 -6.49
N LYS A 70 -8.97 -21.14 -6.10
CA LYS A 70 -10.34 -20.76 -6.44
C LYS A 70 -10.88 -19.75 -5.40
N PRO A 71 -11.80 -18.84 -5.76
CA PRO A 71 -12.40 -17.92 -4.80
C PRO A 71 -13.01 -18.60 -3.56
N ASP A 72 -13.68 -19.75 -3.73
CA ASP A 72 -14.29 -20.50 -2.62
C ASP A 72 -13.29 -21.16 -1.67
N GLU A 73 -11.99 -21.14 -1.99
CA GLU A 73 -10.92 -21.60 -1.11
C GLU A 73 -10.37 -20.50 -0.20
N ILE A 74 -10.83 -19.25 -0.40
CA ILE A 74 -10.46 -18.13 0.45
C ILE A 74 -11.36 -18.10 1.67
N ASP A 75 -10.74 -18.07 2.84
CA ASP A 75 -11.45 -18.06 4.12
C ASP A 75 -11.67 -16.63 4.64
N MET A 76 -10.79 -15.69 4.26
CA MET A 76 -10.84 -14.30 4.70
C MET A 76 -10.31 -13.36 3.61
N ILE A 77 -10.99 -12.22 3.44
CA ILE A 77 -10.56 -11.09 2.60
C ILE A 77 -10.30 -9.89 3.50
N ILE A 78 -9.11 -9.31 3.41
CA ILE A 78 -8.71 -8.08 4.11
C ILE A 78 -8.39 -7.05 3.04
N VAL A 79 -9.12 -5.94 2.99
CA VAL A 79 -8.82 -4.79 2.13
C VAL A 79 -8.26 -3.66 2.98
N ALA A 80 -7.00 -3.30 2.73
CA ALA A 80 -6.39 -2.11 3.30
C ALA A 80 -6.67 -0.93 2.36
N THR A 81 -7.37 0.09 2.85
CA THR A 81 -7.76 1.26 2.05
C THR A 81 -7.92 2.53 2.87
N CYS A 82 -7.64 3.67 2.26
CA CYS A 82 -7.94 5.03 2.75
C CYS A 82 -9.14 5.65 2.03
N SER A 83 -9.58 5.04 0.93
CA SER A 83 -10.63 5.51 0.04
C SER A 83 -11.66 4.41 -0.21
N PRO A 84 -12.37 3.92 0.86
CA PRO A 84 -13.37 2.88 0.71
C PRO A 84 -14.50 3.33 -0.20
N ASP A 85 -15.19 2.40 -0.84
CA ASP A 85 -16.36 2.68 -1.70
C ASP A 85 -17.41 3.50 -0.97
N CYS A 86 -17.62 3.21 0.31
CA CYS A 86 -18.53 3.91 1.22
C CYS A 86 -18.13 3.63 2.69
N TYR A 87 -18.73 4.34 3.64
CA TYR A 87 -18.49 4.10 5.08
C TYR A 87 -18.97 2.74 5.59
N GLY A 88 -19.81 2.09 4.88
CA GLY A 88 -20.36 0.78 5.16
C GLY A 88 -21.47 0.42 4.18
N PRO A 89 -21.47 -0.82 3.70
CA PRO A 89 -20.62 -1.96 4.09
C PRO A 89 -19.13 -1.77 3.72
N SER A 90 -18.26 -2.72 4.17
CA SER A 90 -16.83 -2.67 3.85
C SER A 90 -16.57 -2.88 2.36
N THR A 91 -15.51 -2.26 1.84
CA THR A 91 -14.99 -2.51 0.48
C THR A 91 -14.66 -4.00 0.28
N ALA A 92 -14.15 -4.67 1.31
CA ALA A 92 -13.87 -6.10 1.29
C ALA A 92 -15.13 -6.95 1.04
N ALA A 93 -16.31 -6.52 1.51
CA ALA A 93 -17.58 -7.20 1.21
C ALA A 93 -17.97 -7.05 -0.26
N ALA A 94 -17.74 -5.88 -0.87
CA ALA A 94 -17.94 -5.69 -2.30
C ALA A 94 -16.96 -6.55 -3.12
N VAL A 95 -15.69 -6.61 -2.72
CA VAL A 95 -14.69 -7.49 -3.34
C VAL A 95 -15.09 -8.97 -3.24
N GLN A 96 -15.61 -9.39 -2.08
CA GLN A 96 -16.11 -10.75 -1.88
C GLN A 96 -17.18 -11.12 -2.91
N GLU A 97 -18.13 -10.21 -3.15
CA GLU A 97 -19.18 -10.39 -4.17
C GLU A 97 -18.61 -10.37 -5.59
N HIS A 98 -17.73 -9.43 -5.93
CA HIS A 98 -17.08 -9.37 -7.24
C HIS A 98 -16.26 -10.63 -7.59
N LEU A 99 -15.71 -11.29 -6.58
CA LEU A 99 -14.96 -12.54 -6.74
C LEU A 99 -15.83 -13.78 -6.62
N GLN A 100 -17.09 -13.65 -6.15
CA GLN A 100 -17.96 -14.77 -5.77
C GLN A 100 -17.31 -15.68 -4.71
N ALA A 101 -16.51 -15.11 -3.80
CA ALA A 101 -15.82 -15.80 -2.73
C ALA A 101 -16.76 -16.02 -1.52
N ARG A 102 -17.88 -16.71 -1.73
CA ARG A 102 -19.05 -16.78 -0.84
C ARG A 102 -18.76 -17.28 0.57
N ARG A 103 -17.65 -17.98 0.77
CA ARG A 103 -17.26 -18.57 2.07
C ARG A 103 -16.34 -17.66 2.88
N ALA A 104 -15.74 -16.65 2.25
CA ALA A 104 -14.79 -15.76 2.89
C ALA A 104 -15.49 -14.80 3.86
N ALA A 105 -14.96 -14.67 5.08
CA ALA A 105 -15.23 -13.49 5.88
C ALA A 105 -14.51 -12.28 5.28
N ALA A 106 -15.01 -11.05 5.52
CA ALA A 106 -14.46 -9.86 4.87
C ALA A 106 -14.51 -8.64 5.78
N PHE A 107 -13.42 -7.87 5.83
CA PHE A 107 -13.35 -6.58 6.52
C PHE A 107 -12.31 -5.65 5.91
N ASP A 108 -12.51 -4.33 6.09
CA ASP A 108 -11.53 -3.31 5.74
C ASP A 108 -10.58 -3.02 6.91
N LEU A 109 -9.33 -2.70 6.57
CA LEU A 109 -8.29 -2.31 7.52
C LEU A 109 -7.82 -0.90 7.23
N ALA A 110 -7.95 -0.01 8.21
CA ALA A 110 -7.52 1.37 8.12
C ALA A 110 -6.19 1.58 8.89
N ALA A 111 -5.07 1.59 8.14
CA ALA A 111 -3.75 1.95 8.65
C ALA A 111 -2.96 2.73 7.58
N ALA A 112 -3.69 3.53 6.79
CA ALA A 112 -3.16 4.37 5.73
C ALA A 112 -2.19 3.62 4.80
N CYS A 113 -1.13 4.27 4.33
CA CYS A 113 -0.17 3.68 3.40
C CYS A 113 0.60 2.47 3.96
N SER A 114 0.57 2.22 5.27
CA SER A 114 1.10 1.02 5.90
C SER A 114 0.10 -0.16 5.92
N GLY A 115 -1.16 0.10 5.55
CA GLY A 115 -2.29 -0.81 5.71
C GLY A 115 -2.09 -2.20 5.09
N PHE A 116 -1.50 -2.28 3.90
CA PHE A 116 -1.21 -3.57 3.27
C PHE A 116 -0.27 -4.44 4.12
N VAL A 117 0.80 -3.86 4.67
CA VAL A 117 1.75 -4.62 5.51
C VAL A 117 1.09 -5.02 6.83
N TYR A 118 0.25 -4.16 7.43
CA TYR A 118 -0.60 -4.53 8.56
C TYR A 118 -1.50 -5.73 8.22
N GLY A 119 -2.23 -5.65 7.09
CA GLY A 119 -3.12 -6.72 6.63
C GLY A 119 -2.39 -8.04 6.38
N LEU A 120 -1.18 -7.98 5.79
CA LEU A 120 -0.33 -9.14 5.57
C LEU A 120 0.06 -9.80 6.90
N VAL A 121 0.51 -9.02 7.88
CA VAL A 121 0.86 -9.53 9.21
C VAL A 121 -0.36 -10.13 9.92
N VAL A 122 -1.51 -9.47 9.88
CA VAL A 122 -2.77 -9.98 10.45
C VAL A 122 -3.16 -11.30 9.77
N GLY A 123 -3.19 -11.35 8.44
CA GLY A 123 -3.54 -12.53 7.66
C GLY A 123 -2.62 -13.73 7.93
N CYS A 124 -1.29 -13.49 7.99
CA CYS A 124 -0.35 -14.53 8.36
C CYS A 124 -0.61 -15.10 9.76
N ASN A 125 -0.94 -14.25 10.73
CA ASN A 125 -1.20 -14.71 12.10
C ASN A 125 -2.56 -15.43 12.24
N LEU A 126 -3.58 -15.07 11.45
CA LEU A 126 -4.85 -15.81 11.38
C LEU A 126 -4.63 -17.24 10.88
N ILE A 127 -3.75 -17.43 9.89
CA ILE A 127 -3.38 -18.78 9.39
C ILE A 127 -2.52 -19.52 10.43
N ARG A 128 -1.57 -18.84 11.08
CA ARG A 128 -0.72 -19.43 12.13
C ARG A 128 -1.52 -19.91 13.33
N ALA A 129 -2.60 -19.19 13.68
CA ALA A 129 -3.55 -19.55 14.73
C ALA A 129 -4.52 -20.68 14.31
N GLU A 130 -4.38 -21.20 13.09
CA GLU A 130 -5.20 -22.28 12.51
C GLU A 130 -6.69 -21.94 12.36
N LEU A 131 -7.04 -20.63 12.40
CA LEU A 131 -8.41 -20.17 12.16
C LEU A 131 -8.77 -20.29 10.68
N TYR A 132 -7.82 -20.02 9.80
CA TYR A 132 -7.99 -20.02 8.34
C TYR A 132 -6.82 -20.74 7.64
N ARG A 133 -7.03 -21.11 6.39
CA ARG A 133 -6.02 -21.76 5.53
C ARG A 133 -5.48 -20.83 4.46
N LYS A 134 -6.36 -20.01 3.88
CA LYS A 134 -6.00 -19.02 2.84
C LYS A 134 -6.63 -17.68 3.15
N VAL A 135 -5.82 -16.64 3.16
CA VAL A 135 -6.25 -15.26 3.38
C VAL A 135 -5.84 -14.43 2.16
N LEU A 136 -6.78 -13.70 1.60
CA LEU A 136 -6.54 -12.72 0.54
C LEU A 136 -6.35 -11.36 1.18
N VAL A 137 -5.17 -10.74 0.97
CA VAL A 137 -4.85 -9.40 1.46
C VAL A 137 -4.67 -8.48 0.27
N ILE A 138 -5.35 -7.35 0.29
CA ILE A 138 -5.38 -6.39 -0.80
C ILE A 138 -5.06 -5.01 -0.23
N GLY A 139 -4.16 -4.27 -0.87
CA GLY A 139 -4.05 -2.83 -0.75
C GLY A 139 -4.68 -2.20 -1.98
N SER A 140 -5.67 -1.33 -1.81
CA SER A 140 -6.38 -0.70 -2.92
C SER A 140 -6.85 0.69 -2.55
N ASP A 141 -6.56 1.66 -3.40
CA ASP A 141 -6.99 3.04 -3.20
C ASP A 141 -7.35 3.73 -4.53
N VAL A 142 -8.41 4.53 -4.51
CA VAL A 142 -8.77 5.50 -5.53
C VAL A 142 -8.60 6.90 -4.92
N LEU A 143 -7.34 7.30 -4.75
CA LEU A 143 -6.99 8.56 -4.10
C LEU A 143 -7.38 9.78 -4.91
N SER A 144 -7.50 9.65 -6.23
CA SER A 144 -7.96 10.74 -7.10
C SER A 144 -9.32 11.31 -6.70
N ARG A 145 -10.17 10.52 -6.00
CA ARG A 145 -11.48 10.95 -5.50
C ARG A 145 -11.40 11.85 -4.28
N ILE A 146 -10.34 11.72 -3.50
CA ILE A 146 -10.12 12.48 -2.27
C ILE A 146 -8.90 13.42 -2.37
N THR A 147 -8.37 13.63 -3.57
CA THR A 147 -7.30 14.57 -3.87
C THR A 147 -7.86 15.83 -4.50
N ASP A 148 -7.49 16.99 -3.94
CA ASP A 148 -7.85 18.28 -4.48
C ASP A 148 -6.97 18.60 -5.70
N SER A 149 -7.56 18.59 -6.91
CA SER A 149 -6.84 18.88 -8.15
C SER A 149 -6.30 20.32 -8.23
N GLN A 150 -6.71 21.21 -7.31
CA GLN A 150 -6.25 22.60 -7.23
C GLN A 150 -5.17 22.81 -6.15
N ASP A 151 -4.88 21.78 -5.35
CA ASP A 151 -3.86 21.81 -4.30
C ASP A 151 -2.56 21.19 -4.82
N PRO A 152 -1.51 22.02 -5.12
CA PRO A 152 -0.27 21.52 -5.68
C PRO A 152 0.48 20.56 -4.75
N ASP A 153 0.29 20.66 -3.43
CA ASP A 153 1.00 19.83 -2.46
C ASP A 153 0.54 18.37 -2.48
N THR A 154 -0.71 18.12 -2.88
CA THR A 154 -1.31 16.77 -2.93
C THR A 154 -1.54 16.29 -4.35
N ALA A 155 -1.99 17.15 -5.28
CA ALA A 155 -2.32 16.77 -6.66
C ALA A 155 -1.14 16.17 -7.44
N ILE A 156 0.09 16.59 -7.13
CA ILE A 156 1.30 16.12 -7.81
C ILE A 156 1.73 14.71 -7.36
N LEU A 157 1.13 14.14 -6.31
CA LEU A 157 1.61 12.92 -5.68
C LEU A 157 0.77 11.69 -5.99
N PHE A 158 -0.54 11.78 -5.76
CA PHE A 158 -1.39 10.61 -5.63
C PHE A 158 -1.85 10.03 -6.97
N GLY A 159 -1.87 8.69 -7.01
CA GLY A 159 -2.42 7.88 -8.08
C GLY A 159 -3.32 6.77 -7.52
N ASP A 160 -4.02 6.08 -8.41
CA ASP A 160 -4.97 5.02 -8.10
C ASP A 160 -4.40 3.66 -8.48
N GLY A 161 -4.74 2.62 -7.72
CA GLY A 161 -4.31 1.26 -8.02
C GLY A 161 -4.65 0.26 -6.94
N ALA A 162 -4.40 -1.00 -7.23
CA ALA A 162 -4.57 -2.12 -6.31
C ALA A 162 -3.46 -3.15 -6.46
N GLY A 163 -3.04 -3.72 -5.33
CA GLY A 163 -2.19 -4.90 -5.33
C GLY A 163 -2.72 -5.92 -4.33
N ALA A 164 -2.64 -7.19 -4.66
CA ALA A 164 -3.21 -8.29 -3.88
C ALA A 164 -2.24 -9.44 -3.71
N VAL A 165 -2.30 -10.10 -2.56
CA VAL A 165 -1.59 -11.35 -2.31
C VAL A 165 -2.53 -12.39 -1.70
N VAL A 166 -2.33 -13.64 -2.08
CA VAL A 166 -2.90 -14.80 -1.40
C VAL A 166 -1.87 -15.32 -0.42
N LEU A 167 -2.23 -15.38 0.85
CA LEU A 167 -1.43 -15.98 1.92
C LEU A 167 -1.85 -17.43 2.12
N GLY A 168 -0.86 -18.28 2.37
CA GLY A 168 -1.08 -19.69 2.65
C GLY A 168 0.12 -20.32 3.35
N GLU A 169 0.02 -21.60 3.63
CA GLU A 169 1.13 -22.38 4.20
C GLU A 169 2.25 -22.55 3.17
N VAL A 170 3.48 -22.37 3.62
CA VAL A 170 4.71 -22.55 2.83
C VAL A 170 5.67 -23.49 3.53
N PRO A 171 6.69 -24.03 2.85
CA PRO A 171 7.67 -24.92 3.48
C PRO A 171 8.32 -24.28 4.72
N ALA A 172 8.71 -25.15 5.67
CA ALA A 172 9.35 -24.72 6.92
C ALA A 172 10.56 -23.82 6.65
N GLY A 173 10.64 -22.70 7.38
CA GLY A 173 11.70 -21.71 7.25
C GLY A 173 11.51 -20.68 6.13
N TYR A 174 10.38 -20.73 5.40
CA TYR A 174 9.95 -19.69 4.44
C TYR A 174 8.79 -18.85 5.00
N GLY A 175 8.39 -17.82 4.27
CA GLY A 175 7.29 -16.94 4.62
C GLY A 175 7.68 -15.85 5.62
N LEU A 176 6.72 -15.42 6.43
CA LEU A 176 6.90 -14.31 7.37
C LEU A 176 7.84 -14.69 8.52
N LEU A 177 8.95 -13.95 8.64
CA LEU A 177 9.99 -14.20 9.64
C LEU A 177 9.92 -13.23 10.82
N GLY A 178 9.74 -11.94 10.56
CA GLY A 178 9.73 -10.89 11.59
C GLY A 178 8.89 -9.71 11.17
N THR A 179 8.41 -8.94 12.15
CA THR A 179 7.48 -7.82 11.92
C THR A 179 7.76 -6.67 12.88
N ASP A 180 7.40 -5.46 12.45
CA ASP A 180 7.31 -4.27 13.30
C ASP A 180 6.07 -3.48 12.85
N LEU A 181 5.14 -3.24 13.77
CA LEU A 181 3.94 -2.45 13.57
C LEU A 181 3.90 -1.37 14.64
N GLY A 182 3.48 -0.15 14.27
CA GLY A 182 3.35 0.91 15.25
C GLY A 182 2.55 2.11 14.74
N ALA A 183 2.14 2.93 15.70
CA ALA A 183 1.43 4.18 15.45
C ALA A 183 1.85 5.26 16.45
N ASP A 184 1.73 6.52 16.01
CA ASP A 184 1.93 7.72 16.82
C ASP A 184 0.74 8.66 16.59
N GLY A 185 -0.24 8.58 17.48
CA GLY A 185 -1.45 9.38 17.41
C GLY A 185 -1.24 10.89 17.61
N SER A 186 -0.06 11.32 18.10
CA SER A 186 0.26 12.76 18.19
C SER A 186 0.34 13.43 16.82
N GLY A 187 0.61 12.64 15.76
CA GLY A 187 0.62 13.09 14.37
C GLY A 187 -0.72 13.00 13.62
N PHE A 188 -1.84 12.85 14.34
CA PHE A 188 -3.18 12.65 13.74
C PHE A 188 -3.55 13.73 12.71
N ASP A 189 -3.14 14.98 12.95
CA ASP A 189 -3.48 16.11 12.08
C ASP A 189 -2.50 16.30 10.90
N THR A 190 -1.43 15.52 10.81
CA THR A 190 -0.38 15.68 9.80
C THR A 190 -0.87 15.39 8.37
N ILE A 191 -1.70 14.37 8.22
CA ILE A 191 -2.36 14.04 6.94
C ILE A 191 -3.72 13.41 7.22
N LYS A 192 -4.79 14.02 6.68
CA LYS A 192 -6.16 13.56 6.88
C LYS A 192 -7.12 14.13 5.84
N VAL A 193 -8.29 13.53 5.72
CA VAL A 193 -9.48 14.16 5.13
C VAL A 193 -10.28 14.76 6.26
N PRO A 194 -10.37 16.10 6.39
CA PRO A 194 -10.95 16.74 7.58
C PRO A 194 -12.43 16.49 7.79
N ALA A 195 -13.23 16.49 6.71
CA ALA A 195 -14.68 16.36 6.77
C ALA A 195 -15.19 15.07 6.14
N GLY A 196 -16.39 14.68 6.52
CA GLY A 196 -17.06 13.47 6.04
C GLY A 196 -17.18 12.40 7.13
N GLY A 197 -16.37 12.47 8.20
CA GLY A 197 -16.46 11.56 9.34
C GLY A 197 -17.37 12.08 10.45
N SER A 198 -17.44 11.31 11.55
CA SER A 198 -18.31 11.62 12.70
C SER A 198 -17.91 12.90 13.45
N ARG A 199 -16.63 13.29 13.40
CA ARG A 199 -16.14 14.50 14.06
C ARG A 199 -16.58 15.76 13.33
N LEU A 200 -16.58 15.74 11.99
CA LEU A 200 -16.99 16.83 11.11
C LEU A 200 -17.80 16.24 9.95
N PRO A 201 -19.11 16.09 10.08
CA PRO A 201 -19.96 15.54 9.02
C PRO A 201 -19.95 16.42 7.77
N THR A 202 -20.25 15.82 6.62
CA THR A 202 -20.39 16.55 5.35
C THR A 202 -21.54 17.57 5.44
N SER A 203 -21.27 18.81 5.00
CA SER A 203 -22.24 19.89 4.89
C SER A 203 -21.93 20.76 3.69
N ALA A 204 -22.84 21.63 3.29
CA ALA A 204 -22.58 22.60 2.21
C ALA A 204 -21.36 23.47 2.52
N GLU A 205 -21.15 23.82 3.78
CA GLU A 205 -20.01 24.61 4.24
C GLU A 205 -18.70 23.81 4.12
N THR A 206 -18.63 22.57 4.59
CA THR A 206 -17.41 21.74 4.49
C THR A 206 -17.04 21.43 3.04
N VAL A 207 -18.03 21.28 2.17
CA VAL A 207 -17.80 21.12 0.72
C VAL A 207 -17.26 22.41 0.10
N ALA A 208 -17.85 23.55 0.43
CA ALA A 208 -17.37 24.86 -0.06
C ALA A 208 -15.93 25.16 0.39
N GLN A 209 -15.57 24.73 1.61
CA GLN A 209 -14.19 24.81 2.15
C GLN A 209 -13.26 23.71 1.64
N ARG A 210 -13.72 22.83 0.76
CA ARG A 210 -12.95 21.71 0.19
C ARG A 210 -12.35 20.76 1.24
N LEU A 211 -13.01 20.59 2.39
CA LEU A 211 -12.53 19.77 3.51
C LEU A 211 -12.77 18.27 3.31
N HIS A 212 -13.46 17.88 2.23
CA HIS A 212 -13.63 16.49 1.80
C HIS A 212 -12.42 15.96 1.02
N TYR A 213 -11.39 16.79 0.80
CA TYR A 213 -10.12 16.39 0.20
C TYR A 213 -9.03 16.24 1.24
N THR A 214 -8.03 15.43 0.91
CA THR A 214 -6.83 15.22 1.71
C THR A 214 -6.10 16.54 1.94
N LYS A 215 -5.77 16.82 3.21
CA LYS A 215 -4.88 17.90 3.64
C LYS A 215 -3.64 17.31 4.28
N MET A 216 -2.47 17.89 3.98
CA MET A 216 -1.19 17.31 4.37
C MET A 216 -0.17 18.38 4.75
N ASP A 217 0.51 18.19 5.89
CA ASP A 217 1.78 18.84 6.18
C ASP A 217 2.92 18.01 5.58
N GLY A 218 3.29 18.35 4.35
CA GLY A 218 4.32 17.60 3.60
C GLY A 218 5.67 17.56 4.30
N ALA A 219 6.08 18.63 5.00
CA ALA A 219 7.36 18.68 5.70
C ALA A 219 7.40 17.66 6.86
N SER A 220 6.36 17.62 7.67
CA SER A 220 6.22 16.66 8.77
C SER A 220 6.17 15.20 8.26
N VAL A 221 5.44 14.95 7.16
CA VAL A 221 5.39 13.62 6.52
C VAL A 221 6.77 13.16 6.04
N VAL A 222 7.52 14.05 5.38
CA VAL A 222 8.89 13.75 4.89
C VAL A 222 9.81 13.42 6.06
N MET A 223 9.84 14.26 7.10
CA MET A 223 10.69 14.02 8.29
C MET A 223 10.34 12.69 8.98
N PHE A 224 9.06 12.40 9.14
CA PHE A 224 8.60 11.14 9.72
C PHE A 224 9.03 9.95 8.88
N GLY A 225 8.76 9.97 7.56
CA GLY A 225 9.10 8.88 6.64
C GLY A 225 10.59 8.57 6.61
N MET A 226 11.43 9.61 6.52
CA MET A 226 12.90 9.46 6.53
C MET A 226 13.43 8.84 7.82
N ARG A 227 12.75 9.04 8.94
CA ARG A 227 13.11 8.45 10.23
C ARG A 227 12.59 7.04 10.35
N VAL A 228 11.27 6.85 10.19
CA VAL A 228 10.57 5.62 10.57
C VAL A 228 10.88 4.44 9.66
N LEU A 229 11.12 4.68 8.35
CA LEU A 229 11.43 3.61 7.40
C LEU A 229 12.61 2.75 7.88
N GLY A 230 13.76 3.38 8.14
CA GLY A 230 14.96 2.66 8.57
C GLY A 230 14.84 2.04 9.96
N GLU A 231 14.15 2.72 10.89
CA GLU A 231 13.93 2.22 12.24
C GLU A 231 13.03 0.99 12.25
N SER A 232 11.94 1.02 11.49
CA SER A 232 11.00 -0.09 11.39
C SER A 232 11.66 -1.32 10.73
N VAL A 233 12.41 -1.13 9.64
CA VAL A 233 13.19 -2.21 9.01
C VAL A 233 14.15 -2.86 10.00
N LYS A 234 14.90 -2.08 10.78
CA LYS A 234 15.81 -2.61 11.81
C LYS A 234 15.07 -3.45 12.86
N ARG A 235 13.88 -2.98 13.31
CA ARG A 235 13.09 -3.72 14.32
C ARG A 235 12.51 -5.02 13.75
N SER A 236 12.02 -5.02 12.52
CA SER A 236 11.51 -6.25 11.90
C SER A 236 12.61 -7.28 11.62
N LEU A 237 13.82 -6.84 11.24
CA LEU A 237 14.99 -7.72 11.12
C LEU A 237 15.40 -8.31 12.47
N ALA A 238 15.48 -7.50 13.52
CA ALA A 238 15.78 -7.97 14.86
C ALA A 238 14.75 -8.99 15.36
N ALA A 239 13.45 -8.77 15.10
CA ALA A 239 12.38 -9.72 15.40
C ALA A 239 12.52 -11.04 14.62
N ALA A 240 13.16 -11.02 13.45
CA ALA A 240 13.51 -12.21 12.66
C ALA A 240 14.84 -12.87 13.07
N GLY A 241 15.57 -12.30 14.04
CA GLY A 241 16.92 -12.76 14.40
C GLY A 241 17.98 -12.47 13.33
N LEU A 242 17.76 -11.43 12.51
CA LEU A 242 18.60 -11.07 11.36
C LEU A 242 19.27 -9.72 11.56
N GLY A 243 20.45 -9.54 10.95
CA GLY A 243 21.16 -8.27 10.88
C GLY A 243 20.85 -7.49 9.60
N PRO A 244 21.27 -6.20 9.52
CA PRO A 244 21.01 -5.33 8.37
C PRO A 244 21.49 -5.88 7.01
N GLY A 245 22.63 -6.59 6.97
CA GLY A 245 23.16 -7.22 5.75
C GLY A 245 22.37 -8.42 5.22
N ALA A 246 21.30 -8.80 5.91
CA ALA A 246 20.50 -9.96 5.52
C ALA A 246 19.43 -9.66 4.45
N ILE A 247 19.25 -8.41 4.05
CA ILE A 247 18.22 -7.99 3.07
C ILE A 247 18.72 -8.23 1.66
N ASP A 248 17.95 -9.00 0.89
CA ASP A 248 18.22 -9.20 -0.55
C ASP A 248 17.47 -8.18 -1.39
N LEU A 249 16.22 -7.81 -1.02
CA LEU A 249 15.41 -6.79 -1.67
C LEU A 249 14.58 -5.99 -0.66
N LEU A 250 14.53 -4.67 -0.83
CA LEU A 250 13.68 -3.75 -0.08
C LEU A 250 12.54 -3.26 -0.98
N VAL A 251 11.31 -3.39 -0.50
CA VAL A 251 10.08 -2.88 -1.17
C VAL A 251 9.42 -1.85 -0.25
N PRO A 252 9.78 -0.57 -0.37
CA PRO A 252 9.22 0.49 0.44
C PRO A 252 7.89 1.00 -0.15
N HIS A 253 7.07 1.61 0.70
CA HIS A 253 5.99 2.47 0.26
C HIS A 253 6.51 3.57 -0.68
N GLN A 254 5.84 3.75 -1.80
CA GLN A 254 6.19 4.70 -2.86
C GLN A 254 5.55 6.08 -2.57
N ALA A 255 6.00 6.74 -1.48
CA ALA A 255 5.46 8.01 -1.06
C ALA A 255 6.03 9.19 -1.87
N ASN A 256 7.34 9.20 -2.02
CA ASN A 256 8.14 10.21 -2.71
C ASN A 256 9.54 9.64 -2.92
N LEU A 257 10.12 9.83 -4.11
CA LEU A 257 11.44 9.27 -4.44
C LEU A 257 12.53 9.74 -3.46
N ARG A 258 12.49 11.01 -3.05
CA ARG A 258 13.47 11.58 -2.11
C ARG A 258 13.44 10.92 -0.74
N ILE A 259 12.25 10.51 -0.27
CA ILE A 259 12.11 9.79 1.00
C ILE A 259 12.75 8.42 0.88
N ILE A 260 12.51 7.70 -0.21
CA ILE A 260 13.06 6.37 -0.47
C ILE A 260 14.59 6.43 -0.53
N GLU A 261 15.15 7.36 -1.31
CA GLU A 261 16.59 7.55 -1.43
C GLU A 261 17.25 7.95 -0.10
N ALA A 262 16.64 8.85 0.64
CA ALA A 262 17.16 9.29 1.93
C ALA A 262 17.13 8.14 2.96
N ALA A 263 16.06 7.34 2.97
CA ALA A 263 15.96 6.19 3.86
C ALA A 263 17.00 5.10 3.49
N ALA A 264 17.18 4.81 2.21
CA ALA A 264 18.19 3.86 1.72
C ALA A 264 19.60 4.31 2.13
N ARG A 265 19.94 5.60 1.90
CA ARG A 265 21.24 6.17 2.35
C ARG A 265 21.44 6.06 3.86
N ARG A 266 20.43 6.33 4.68
CA ARG A 266 20.53 6.23 6.16
C ARG A 266 20.70 4.80 6.66
N MET A 267 20.22 3.82 5.89
CA MET A 267 20.38 2.40 6.18
C MET A 267 21.68 1.83 5.61
N ASP A 268 22.46 2.60 4.87
CA ASP A 268 23.59 2.13 4.05
C ASP A 268 23.19 0.97 3.15
N PHE A 269 22.00 1.11 2.52
CA PHE A 269 21.39 0.08 1.68
C PHE A 269 21.39 0.49 0.21
N PRO A 270 21.82 -0.40 -0.72
CA PRO A 270 21.96 -0.07 -2.13
C PRO A 270 20.60 0.21 -2.81
N LEU A 271 20.53 1.28 -3.62
CA LEU A 271 19.31 1.63 -4.35
C LEU A 271 18.94 0.56 -5.41
N GLU A 272 19.89 -0.12 -6.00
CA GLU A 272 19.65 -1.21 -6.95
C GLU A 272 18.93 -2.41 -6.32
N LYS A 273 19.01 -2.56 -5.00
CA LYS A 273 18.26 -3.54 -4.21
C LYS A 273 16.97 -2.97 -3.61
N THR A 274 16.63 -1.74 -3.95
CA THR A 274 15.36 -1.11 -3.56
C THR A 274 14.42 -1.10 -4.76
N VAL A 275 13.16 -1.47 -4.55
CA VAL A 275 12.13 -1.36 -5.61
C VAL A 275 11.64 0.07 -5.66
N ILE A 276 11.67 0.64 -6.85
CA ILE A 276 11.19 1.99 -7.15
C ILE A 276 10.32 1.87 -8.39
N ASN A 277 9.06 2.28 -8.29
CA ASN A 277 8.08 2.35 -9.37
C ASN A 277 7.17 3.60 -9.25
N ILE A 278 7.56 4.51 -8.35
CA ILE A 278 6.82 5.75 -8.13
C ILE A 278 6.79 6.64 -9.37
N ASP A 279 7.78 6.53 -10.23
CA ASP A 279 7.93 7.33 -11.44
C ASP A 279 6.76 7.16 -12.41
N HIS A 280 6.16 5.97 -12.48
CA HIS A 280 5.04 5.67 -13.38
C HIS A 280 3.73 5.33 -12.66
N CYS A 281 3.77 4.90 -11.39
CA CYS A 281 2.55 4.61 -10.62
C CYS A 281 2.06 5.80 -9.78
N GLY A 282 2.97 6.72 -9.40
CA GLY A 282 2.69 7.71 -8.36
C GLY A 282 2.56 7.08 -6.97
N ASN A 283 2.04 7.85 -6.03
CA ASN A 283 1.74 7.38 -4.68
C ASN A 283 0.32 6.78 -4.65
N THR A 284 0.22 5.47 -4.65
CA THR A 284 -1.04 4.71 -4.58
C THR A 284 -1.38 4.25 -3.15
N SER A 285 -0.88 4.95 -2.12
CA SER A 285 -1.15 4.67 -0.69
C SER A 285 -0.93 3.21 -0.30
N SER A 286 -1.98 2.52 0.21
CA SER A 286 -1.90 1.13 0.65
C SER A 286 -1.57 0.15 -0.49
N ALA A 287 -1.90 0.49 -1.73
CA ALA A 287 -1.62 -0.32 -2.91
C ALA A 287 -0.14 -0.29 -3.34
N SER A 288 0.63 0.72 -2.93
CA SER A 288 1.98 0.95 -3.47
C SER A 288 2.95 -0.20 -3.20
N VAL A 289 2.97 -0.72 -1.98
CA VAL A 289 3.85 -1.85 -1.61
C VAL A 289 3.51 -3.12 -2.39
N PRO A 290 2.24 -3.58 -2.46
CA PRO A 290 1.92 -4.80 -3.20
C PRO A 290 2.02 -4.64 -4.73
N ILE A 291 1.81 -3.45 -5.30
CA ILE A 291 2.07 -3.20 -6.73
C ILE A 291 3.58 -3.34 -6.99
N ALA A 292 4.41 -2.60 -6.25
CA ALA A 292 5.87 -2.65 -6.40
C ALA A 292 6.44 -4.06 -6.19
N LEU A 293 5.90 -4.82 -5.22
CA LEU A 293 6.26 -6.22 -4.99
C LEU A 293 5.91 -7.10 -6.19
N SER A 294 4.70 -6.94 -6.73
CA SER A 294 4.21 -7.72 -7.87
C SER A 294 5.01 -7.44 -9.14
N GLU A 295 5.34 -6.18 -9.41
CA GLU A 295 6.20 -5.81 -10.54
C GLU A 295 7.62 -6.35 -10.38
N ALA A 296 8.21 -6.24 -9.19
CA ALA A 296 9.54 -6.79 -8.92
C ALA A 296 9.61 -8.30 -9.11
N ALA A 297 8.56 -9.02 -8.71
CA ALA A 297 8.46 -10.46 -8.92
C ALA A 297 8.32 -10.81 -10.41
N ALA A 298 7.45 -10.11 -11.15
CA ALA A 298 7.26 -10.29 -12.57
C ALA A 298 8.55 -9.99 -13.39
N ALA A 299 9.32 -9.01 -12.93
CA ALA A 299 10.64 -8.67 -13.51
C ALA A 299 11.77 -9.65 -13.11
N GLY A 300 11.48 -10.70 -12.35
CA GLY A 300 12.48 -11.68 -11.90
C GLY A 300 13.50 -11.15 -10.88
N ARG A 301 13.19 -10.03 -10.21
CA ARG A 301 14.06 -9.43 -9.19
C ARG A 301 14.03 -10.18 -7.86
N ILE A 302 13.08 -11.09 -7.68
CA ILE A 302 12.90 -11.89 -6.46
C ILE A 302 13.11 -13.35 -6.80
N ARG A 303 13.99 -14.01 -6.05
CA ARG A 303 14.32 -15.42 -6.22
C ARG A 303 13.94 -16.21 -4.98
N ARG A 304 13.69 -17.49 -5.16
CA ARG A 304 13.46 -18.38 -4.02
C ARG A 304 14.62 -18.34 -3.03
N GLY A 305 14.32 -18.09 -1.77
CA GLY A 305 15.29 -17.97 -0.68
C GLY A 305 15.64 -16.54 -0.32
N ASP A 306 15.36 -15.56 -1.19
CA ASP A 306 15.62 -14.14 -0.92
C ASP A 306 14.84 -13.66 0.32
N ARG A 307 15.46 -12.76 1.08
CA ARG A 307 14.83 -12.04 2.19
C ARG A 307 14.35 -10.70 1.68
N VAL A 308 13.03 -10.64 1.47
CA VAL A 308 12.34 -9.44 0.99
C VAL A 308 11.79 -8.68 2.20
N VAL A 309 12.12 -7.42 2.32
CA VAL A 309 11.58 -6.55 3.37
C VAL A 309 10.54 -5.63 2.75
N LEU A 310 9.31 -5.70 3.25
CA LEU A 310 8.25 -4.76 2.93
C LEU A 310 8.16 -3.72 4.04
N VAL A 311 8.02 -2.43 3.69
CA VAL A 311 7.87 -1.37 4.68
C VAL A 311 6.97 -0.25 4.17
N GLY A 312 6.02 0.17 5.00
CA GLY A 312 5.11 1.28 4.75
C GLY A 312 5.00 2.22 5.93
N PHE A 313 4.62 3.46 5.66
CA PHE A 313 4.30 4.48 6.65
C PHE A 313 3.28 5.45 6.05
N GLY A 314 2.51 6.13 6.89
CA GLY A 314 1.49 7.08 6.41
C GLY A 314 0.74 7.78 7.53
N ALA A 315 -0.47 8.22 7.19
CA ALA A 315 -1.36 8.90 8.12
C ALA A 315 -1.60 8.08 9.39
N GLY A 316 -1.80 8.81 10.48
CA GLY A 316 -2.03 8.19 11.77
C GLY A 316 -1.26 8.93 12.89
N LEU A 317 0.04 9.14 12.91
CA LEU A 317 0.99 8.50 11.98
C LEU A 317 1.05 6.99 12.23
N ALA A 318 1.25 6.19 11.19
CA ALA A 318 1.35 4.75 11.32
C ALA A 318 2.51 4.21 10.47
N TRP A 319 3.09 3.09 10.88
CA TRP A 319 4.12 2.38 10.13
C TRP A 319 4.01 0.88 10.30
N ALA A 320 4.54 0.16 9.32
CA ALA A 320 4.65 -1.28 9.36
C ALA A 320 5.85 -1.75 8.55
N SER A 321 6.55 -2.77 9.02
CA SER A 321 7.48 -3.53 8.20
C SER A 321 7.40 -5.02 8.49
N CYS A 322 7.77 -5.82 7.51
CA CYS A 322 7.89 -7.26 7.69
C CYS A 322 9.03 -7.82 6.84
N VAL A 323 9.62 -8.89 7.31
CA VAL A 323 10.65 -9.67 6.63
C VAL A 323 10.02 -10.98 6.13
N LEU A 324 10.08 -11.20 4.84
CA LEU A 324 9.62 -12.43 4.19
C LEU A 324 10.81 -13.20 3.63
N LYS A 325 10.92 -14.50 3.89
CA LYS A 325 11.77 -15.36 3.10
C LYS A 325 10.96 -15.94 1.94
N TRP A 326 11.37 -15.59 0.72
CA TRP A 326 10.62 -15.87 -0.49
C TRP A 326 10.62 -17.35 -0.84
N HIS A 327 9.45 -17.91 -1.21
CA HIS A 327 9.26 -19.33 -1.52
C HIS A 327 9.11 -19.58 -3.02
#